data_fc60fe2cce3adc07f7441e23d956a6d4
#
_entry.id   fc60fe2cce3adc07f7441e23d956a6d4
#
_cell.length_a   1.000
_cell.length_b   1.000
_cell.length_c   1.000
_cell.angle_alpha   90.00
_cell.angle_beta   90.00
_cell.angle_gamma   90.00
#
_symmetry.space_group_name_H-M   'P 1'
#
loop_
_entity.id
_entity.type
_entity.pdbx_description
1 polymer ?
#
loop_
_entity_poly.entity_id
_entity_poly.type
_entity_poly.pdbx_seq_one_letter_code
_entity_poly.pdbx_strand_id
1 'polypeptide(L)'
;MIHKNWQELIKPTQLVVKPGHDPARQATVIAEPLERGFGLTLGNALRRVLLSSLQGAAVTSVQIDNVLHEFSSVAGIREDVTDIVLNLKGVAIRMDVDGPKRVSISAKGPGVVTAGDISESAGIEILNREHVVCHLDEGADVYMELTVNTGKGYVAADKNRPEDAPIGLMPIDAIYSPVKKVSYDVQPTREGQVLDYDKLT
;
A
#
# COMPACT_ATOMS: atom_id res chain seq x y z
N MET A 1 -36.55 -23.96 -0.32
CA MET A 1 -36.95 -22.54 -0.40
C MET A 1 -35.74 -21.61 -0.54
N ILE A 2 -34.73 -21.72 0.30
CA ILE A 2 -33.54 -20.82 0.28
C ILE A 2 -32.80 -20.86 -1.07
N HIS A 3 -32.62 -22.05 -1.69
CA HIS A 3 -31.96 -22.18 -2.99
C HIS A 3 -32.69 -21.47 -4.14
N LYS A 4 -34.02 -21.40 -4.12
CA LYS A 4 -34.78 -20.69 -5.16
C LYS A 4 -34.57 -19.18 -5.09
N ASN A 5 -34.52 -18.59 -3.87
CA ASN A 5 -34.31 -17.14 -3.70
C ASN A 5 -32.97 -16.65 -4.28
N TRP A 6 -31.91 -17.47 -4.15
CA TRP A 6 -30.61 -17.13 -4.74
C TRP A 6 -30.56 -17.23 -6.25
N GLN A 7 -31.37 -18.12 -6.85
CA GLN A 7 -31.43 -18.28 -8.30
C GLN A 7 -32.27 -17.18 -8.96
N GLU A 8 -33.24 -16.63 -8.27
CA GLU A 8 -34.16 -15.58 -8.75
C GLU A 8 -33.59 -14.16 -8.58
N LEU A 9 -32.50 -13.97 -7.80
CA LEU A 9 -31.85 -12.67 -7.65
C LEU A 9 -31.29 -12.18 -8.99
N ILE A 10 -31.61 -10.93 -9.31
CA ILE A 10 -31.00 -10.25 -10.44
C ILE A 10 -29.54 -9.99 -10.16
N LYS A 11 -28.70 -10.35 -11.10
CA LYS A 11 -27.25 -10.23 -11.05
C LYS A 11 -26.77 -9.48 -12.28
N PRO A 12 -25.75 -8.62 -12.14
CA PRO A 12 -25.13 -8.01 -13.30
C PRO A 12 -24.54 -9.09 -14.20
N THR A 13 -24.83 -9.04 -15.48
CA THR A 13 -24.27 -9.95 -16.48
C THR A 13 -22.79 -9.65 -16.75
N GLN A 14 -22.38 -8.40 -16.55
CA GLN A 14 -21.03 -7.95 -16.80
C GLN A 14 -20.68 -6.82 -15.82
N LEU A 15 -19.43 -6.84 -15.33
CA LEU A 15 -18.85 -5.69 -14.62
C LEU A 15 -18.16 -4.77 -15.63
N VAL A 16 -18.49 -3.49 -15.60
CA VAL A 16 -17.84 -2.50 -16.45
C VAL A 16 -16.72 -1.85 -15.66
N VAL A 17 -15.48 -2.04 -16.11
CA VAL A 17 -14.30 -1.41 -15.53
C VAL A 17 -13.89 -0.22 -16.40
N LYS A 18 -13.92 0.97 -15.83
CA LYS A 18 -13.45 2.20 -16.47
C LYS A 18 -12.13 2.63 -15.84
N PRO A 19 -11.06 2.74 -16.63
CA PRO A 19 -9.80 3.29 -16.11
C PRO A 19 -9.99 4.74 -15.69
N GLY A 20 -9.27 5.15 -14.64
CA GLY A 20 -9.21 6.54 -14.22
C GLY A 20 -8.17 7.35 -15.00
N HIS A 21 -7.79 8.50 -14.46
CA HIS A 21 -6.75 9.36 -15.05
C HIS A 21 -5.40 8.62 -15.17
N ASP A 22 -5.06 7.83 -14.17
CA ASP A 22 -3.92 6.91 -14.19
C ASP A 22 -4.45 5.47 -14.16
N PRO A 23 -4.44 4.75 -15.31
CA PRO A 23 -5.00 3.40 -15.40
C PRO A 23 -4.29 2.36 -14.51
N ALA A 24 -3.02 2.63 -14.15
CA ALA A 24 -2.25 1.74 -13.28
C ALA A 24 -2.61 1.91 -11.79
N ARG A 25 -3.22 3.05 -11.43
CA ARG A 25 -3.49 3.41 -10.02
C ARG A 25 -4.95 3.66 -9.69
N GLN A 26 -5.80 3.85 -10.70
CA GLN A 26 -7.20 4.20 -10.50
C GLN A 26 -8.11 3.49 -11.49
N ALA A 27 -9.17 2.87 -10.96
CA ALA A 27 -10.24 2.31 -11.78
C ALA A 27 -11.60 2.55 -11.11
N THR A 28 -12.62 2.69 -11.92
CA THR A 28 -14.02 2.72 -11.51
C THR A 28 -14.71 1.47 -11.99
N VAL A 29 -15.32 0.74 -11.07
CA VAL A 29 -16.05 -0.50 -11.38
C VAL A 29 -17.55 -0.22 -11.24
N ILE A 30 -18.32 -0.58 -12.26
CA ILE A 30 -19.77 -0.42 -12.30
C ILE A 30 -20.41 -1.80 -12.32
N ALA A 31 -21.31 -2.02 -11.37
CA ALA A 31 -22.16 -3.21 -11.29
C ALA A 31 -23.63 -2.80 -11.35
N GLU A 32 -24.31 -3.19 -12.43
CA GLU A 32 -25.73 -2.96 -12.64
C GLU A 32 -26.33 -4.04 -13.57
N PRO A 33 -27.59 -4.44 -13.39
CA PRO A 33 -28.47 -4.13 -12.28
C PRO A 33 -28.19 -5.00 -11.05
N LEU A 34 -28.51 -4.48 -9.86
CA LEU A 34 -28.50 -5.21 -8.59
C LEU A 34 -29.89 -5.09 -7.96
N GLU A 35 -30.30 -6.08 -7.18
CA GLU A 35 -31.50 -5.97 -6.36
C GLU A 35 -31.42 -4.76 -5.44
N ARG A 36 -32.57 -4.13 -5.18
CA ARG A 36 -32.68 -2.98 -4.29
C ARG A 36 -32.08 -3.24 -2.91
N GLY A 37 -31.20 -2.35 -2.47
CA GLY A 37 -30.46 -2.44 -1.21
C GLY A 37 -29.15 -3.24 -1.29
N PHE A 38 -28.94 -4.05 -2.34
CA PHE A 38 -27.69 -4.80 -2.54
C PHE A 38 -26.53 -3.89 -2.89
N GLY A 39 -26.79 -2.77 -3.59
CA GLY A 39 -25.77 -1.79 -3.91
C GLY A 39 -25.06 -1.27 -2.64
N LEU A 40 -25.82 -0.88 -1.63
CA LEU A 40 -25.27 -0.41 -0.36
C LEU A 40 -24.53 -1.51 0.40
N THR A 41 -25.12 -2.70 0.48
CA THR A 41 -24.53 -3.85 1.19
C THR A 41 -23.22 -4.28 0.57
N LEU A 42 -23.19 -4.45 -0.75
CA LEU A 42 -21.98 -4.84 -1.49
C LEU A 42 -20.94 -3.74 -1.48
N GLY A 43 -21.33 -2.47 -1.69
CA GLY A 43 -20.43 -1.34 -1.66
C GLY A 43 -19.68 -1.22 -0.33
N ASN A 44 -20.40 -1.33 0.79
CA ASN A 44 -19.79 -1.31 2.11
C ASN A 44 -18.89 -2.52 2.36
N ALA A 45 -19.35 -3.73 2.00
CA ALA A 45 -18.56 -4.96 2.17
C ALA A 45 -17.28 -4.91 1.33
N LEU A 46 -17.38 -4.54 0.06
CA LEU A 46 -16.23 -4.43 -0.85
C LEU A 46 -15.24 -3.37 -0.39
N ARG A 47 -15.72 -2.20 0.05
CA ARG A 47 -14.86 -1.17 0.62
C ARG A 47 -14.03 -1.72 1.78
N ARG A 48 -14.66 -2.42 2.72
CA ARG A 48 -13.97 -3.00 3.87
C ARG A 48 -12.93 -4.04 3.46
N VAL A 49 -13.28 -4.94 2.55
CA VAL A 49 -12.36 -5.98 2.06
C VAL A 49 -11.18 -5.36 1.34
N LEU A 50 -11.41 -4.41 0.45
CA LEU A 50 -10.36 -3.75 -0.33
C LEU A 50 -9.36 -2.98 0.55
N LEU A 51 -9.82 -2.37 1.64
CA LEU A 51 -8.95 -1.60 2.54
C LEU A 51 -8.20 -2.45 3.57
N SER A 52 -8.74 -3.62 3.96
CA SER A 52 -8.23 -4.38 5.12
C SER A 52 -7.68 -5.76 4.79
N SER A 53 -8.08 -6.37 3.66
CA SER A 53 -7.87 -7.82 3.46
C SER A 53 -6.92 -8.14 2.31
N LEU A 54 -6.56 -7.16 1.48
CA LEU A 54 -5.60 -7.37 0.40
C LEU A 54 -4.18 -7.48 0.97
N GLN A 55 -3.45 -8.44 0.44
CA GLN A 55 -2.04 -8.64 0.78
C GLN A 55 -1.17 -7.66 0.00
N GLY A 56 -0.15 -7.14 0.66
CA GLY A 56 0.86 -6.30 0.06
C GLY A 56 2.20 -6.47 0.77
N ALA A 57 3.18 -5.67 0.38
CA ALA A 57 4.49 -5.62 1.00
C ALA A 57 4.81 -4.20 1.49
N ALA A 58 5.55 -4.10 2.59
CA ALA A 58 5.95 -2.82 3.15
C ALA A 58 7.29 -2.95 3.88
N VAL A 59 7.97 -1.80 4.05
CA VAL A 59 9.13 -1.71 4.94
C VAL A 59 8.63 -1.77 6.38
N THR A 60 9.19 -2.69 7.16
CA THR A 60 8.81 -2.93 8.57
C THR A 60 9.83 -2.38 9.56
N SER A 61 11.08 -2.23 9.15
CA SER A 61 12.12 -1.62 9.97
C SER A 61 13.23 -1.05 9.11
N VAL A 62 13.95 -0.09 9.65
CA VAL A 62 15.17 0.49 9.06
C VAL A 62 16.27 0.54 10.11
N GLN A 63 17.49 0.32 9.68
CA GLN A 63 18.69 0.60 10.42
C GLN A 63 19.56 1.51 9.56
N ILE A 64 19.96 2.66 10.11
CA ILE A 64 20.79 3.64 9.43
C ILE A 64 22.12 3.68 10.15
N ASP A 65 23.22 3.67 9.42
CA ASP A 65 24.55 3.74 10.02
C ASP A 65 24.73 5.01 10.85
N ASN A 66 25.32 4.86 12.04
CA ASN A 66 25.57 5.92 13.01
C ASN A 66 24.29 6.58 13.59
N VAL A 67 23.13 5.95 13.45
CA VAL A 67 21.86 6.42 14.02
C VAL A 67 21.37 5.40 15.05
N LEU A 68 21.05 5.90 16.26
CA LEU A 68 20.59 5.04 17.36
C LEU A 68 19.09 5.13 17.60
N HIS A 69 18.44 6.22 17.20
CA HIS A 69 17.01 6.44 17.38
C HIS A 69 16.44 7.43 16.35
N GLU A 70 15.13 7.40 16.17
CA GLU A 70 14.40 8.18 15.16
C GLU A 70 14.43 9.70 15.34
N PHE A 71 14.78 10.19 16.53
CA PHE A 71 14.85 11.64 16.85
C PHE A 71 16.25 12.21 16.65
N SER A 72 17.09 11.57 15.86
CA SER A 72 18.42 12.06 15.52
C SER A 72 18.46 12.71 14.13
N SER A 73 19.44 13.54 13.90
CA SER A 73 19.81 14.03 12.58
C SER A 73 21.11 13.40 12.14
N VAL A 74 21.27 13.22 10.83
CA VAL A 74 22.50 12.69 10.23
C VAL A 74 23.25 13.82 9.55
N ALA A 75 24.52 13.96 9.85
CA ALA A 75 25.34 15.02 9.25
C ALA A 75 25.41 14.85 7.72
N GLY A 76 25.11 15.92 6.98
CA GLY A 76 25.11 15.91 5.52
C GLY A 76 23.84 15.36 4.88
N ILE A 77 22.82 15.03 5.66
CA ILE A 77 21.46 14.72 5.16
C ILE A 77 20.56 15.87 5.57
N ARG A 78 19.73 16.33 4.63
CA ARG A 78 18.83 17.48 4.88
C ARG A 78 17.63 17.12 5.73
N GLU A 79 17.10 15.92 5.54
CA GLU A 79 15.97 15.39 6.27
C GLU A 79 16.40 14.82 7.62
N ASP A 80 15.56 15.00 8.63
CA ASP A 80 15.69 14.29 9.89
C ASP A 80 15.36 12.80 9.70
N VAL A 81 15.84 11.95 10.59
CA VAL A 81 15.57 10.50 10.54
C VAL A 81 14.08 10.21 10.55
N THR A 82 13.28 11.00 11.27
CA THR A 82 11.81 10.88 11.26
C THR A 82 11.23 11.09 9.87
N ASP A 83 11.72 12.10 9.12
CA ASP A 83 11.29 12.36 7.75
C ASP A 83 11.72 11.25 6.81
N ILE A 84 12.93 10.71 6.97
CA ILE A 84 13.39 9.54 6.21
C ILE A 84 12.47 8.34 6.45
N VAL A 85 12.11 8.06 7.70
CA VAL A 85 11.16 6.99 8.05
C VAL A 85 9.80 7.22 7.40
N LEU A 86 9.28 8.45 7.42
CA LEU A 86 8.02 8.80 6.76
C LEU A 86 8.09 8.62 5.24
N ASN A 87 9.21 8.98 4.62
CA ASN A 87 9.42 8.77 3.19
C ASN A 87 9.51 7.28 2.85
N LEU A 88 10.20 6.47 3.67
CA LEU A 88 10.26 5.02 3.48
C LEU A 88 8.89 4.34 3.55
N LYS A 89 7.95 4.84 4.36
CA LYS A 89 6.55 4.36 4.38
C LYS A 89 5.82 4.61 3.05
N GLY A 90 6.29 5.56 2.24
CA GLY A 90 5.74 5.87 0.92
C GLY A 90 6.26 4.96 -0.21
N VAL A 91 7.28 4.13 0.04
CA VAL A 91 7.83 3.23 -0.96
C VAL A 91 6.83 2.12 -1.28
N ALA A 92 6.48 2.00 -2.56
CA ALA A 92 5.57 0.97 -3.05
C ALA A 92 6.36 -0.26 -3.49
N ILE A 93 6.15 -1.37 -2.82
CA ILE A 93 6.91 -2.61 -3.00
C ILE A 93 5.96 -3.73 -3.43
N ARG A 94 6.37 -4.48 -4.46
CA ARG A 94 5.80 -5.79 -4.77
C ARG A 94 6.78 -6.87 -4.36
N MET A 95 6.31 -7.89 -3.67
CA MET A 95 7.12 -8.97 -3.18
C MET A 95 6.46 -10.31 -3.53
N ASP A 96 7.16 -11.14 -4.28
CA ASP A 96 6.68 -12.43 -4.77
C ASP A 96 7.19 -13.61 -3.91
N VAL A 97 7.88 -13.31 -2.81
CA VAL A 97 8.44 -14.29 -1.87
C VAL A 97 7.91 -14.05 -0.48
N ASP A 98 7.70 -15.11 0.27
CA ASP A 98 7.21 -15.03 1.64
C ASP A 98 8.34 -14.76 2.63
N GLY A 99 7.97 -14.12 3.75
CA GLY A 99 8.82 -13.84 4.89
C GLY A 99 9.66 -12.57 4.76
N PRO A 100 10.31 -12.15 5.85
CA PRO A 100 11.08 -10.92 5.86
C PRO A 100 12.32 -11.04 4.97
N LYS A 101 12.59 -9.99 4.20
CA LYS A 101 13.79 -9.83 3.36
C LYS A 101 14.51 -8.55 3.74
N ARG A 102 15.83 -8.59 3.64
CA ARG A 102 16.67 -7.40 3.84
C ARG A 102 17.12 -6.87 2.50
N VAL A 103 17.00 -5.56 2.35
CA VAL A 103 17.51 -4.78 1.22
C VAL A 103 18.27 -3.59 1.76
N SER A 104 19.16 -3.02 0.98
CA SER A 104 19.99 -1.89 1.43
C SER A 104 19.92 -0.74 0.45
N ILE A 105 20.14 0.46 0.98
CA ILE A 105 20.44 1.67 0.21
C ILE A 105 21.86 2.07 0.55
N SER A 106 22.67 2.32 -0.47
CA SER A 106 24.02 2.88 -0.31
C SER A 106 24.19 4.01 -1.32
N ALA A 107 24.35 5.22 -0.83
CA ALA A 107 24.47 6.39 -1.70
C ALA A 107 25.52 7.36 -1.16
N LYS A 108 26.19 8.07 -2.09
CA LYS A 108 27.17 9.12 -1.79
C LYS A 108 26.73 10.43 -2.42
N GLY A 109 26.77 11.48 -1.59
CA GLY A 109 26.40 12.82 -2.03
C GLY A 109 27.47 13.51 -2.88
N PRO A 110 27.13 14.67 -3.46
CA PRO A 110 25.81 15.30 -3.37
C PRO A 110 24.77 14.66 -4.31
N GLY A 111 23.52 14.56 -3.85
CA GLY A 111 22.46 14.02 -4.70
C GLY A 111 21.16 13.70 -3.97
N VAL A 112 20.20 13.21 -4.73
CA VAL A 112 18.90 12.77 -4.22
C VAL A 112 18.92 11.24 -4.14
N VAL A 113 18.61 10.72 -2.96
CA VAL A 113 18.41 9.28 -2.75
C VAL A 113 16.94 8.95 -2.99
N THR A 114 16.70 8.03 -3.87
CA THR A 114 15.35 7.62 -4.28
C THR A 114 15.08 6.15 -3.92
N ALA A 115 13.84 5.73 -4.00
CA ALA A 115 13.48 4.32 -3.84
C ALA A 115 14.13 3.41 -4.91
N GLY A 116 14.55 4.00 -6.05
CA GLY A 116 15.29 3.29 -7.09
C GLY A 116 16.71 2.88 -6.70
N ASP A 117 17.27 3.50 -5.65
CA ASP A 117 18.61 3.18 -5.11
C ASP A 117 18.58 2.00 -4.13
N ILE A 118 17.40 1.46 -3.83
CA ILE A 118 17.25 0.22 -3.06
C ILE A 118 17.88 -0.92 -3.85
N SER A 119 18.78 -1.67 -3.19
CA SER A 119 19.45 -2.81 -3.80
C SER A 119 18.45 -3.82 -4.34
N GLU A 120 18.65 -4.25 -5.58
CA GLU A 120 17.81 -5.29 -6.18
C GLU A 120 17.97 -6.61 -5.43
N SER A 121 16.86 -7.23 -5.09
CA SER A 121 16.82 -8.55 -4.44
C SER A 121 15.81 -9.42 -5.16
N ALA A 122 16.13 -10.71 -5.28
CA ALA A 122 15.25 -11.66 -5.96
C ALA A 122 13.85 -11.69 -5.31
N GLY A 123 12.83 -11.44 -6.11
CA GLY A 123 11.43 -11.44 -5.69
C GLY A 123 10.96 -10.15 -5.01
N ILE A 124 11.73 -9.07 -5.08
CA ILE A 124 11.35 -7.73 -4.63
C ILE A 124 11.41 -6.77 -5.81
N GLU A 125 10.35 -6.03 -6.06
CA GLU A 125 10.25 -5.01 -7.07
C GLU A 125 9.77 -3.70 -6.45
N ILE A 126 10.47 -2.59 -6.75
CA ILE A 126 10.08 -1.24 -6.35
C ILE A 126 9.26 -0.62 -7.47
N LEU A 127 8.01 -0.28 -7.17
CA LEU A 127 7.05 0.22 -8.17
C LEU A 127 7.14 1.72 -8.41
N ASN A 128 7.61 2.50 -7.43
CA ASN A 128 7.74 3.96 -7.50
C ASN A 128 9.21 4.39 -7.32
N ARG A 129 10.06 3.99 -8.24
CA ARG A 129 11.51 4.20 -8.18
C ARG A 129 11.94 5.66 -8.01
N GLU A 130 11.14 6.60 -8.53
CA GLU A 130 11.37 8.05 -8.41
C GLU A 130 11.00 8.65 -7.05
N HIS A 131 10.44 7.84 -6.14
CA HIS A 131 10.05 8.34 -4.82
C HIS A 131 11.28 8.73 -4.01
N VAL A 132 11.34 9.99 -3.58
CA VAL A 132 12.47 10.55 -2.86
C VAL A 132 12.47 10.05 -1.41
N VAL A 133 13.62 9.55 -0.96
CA VAL A 133 13.85 9.11 0.42
C VAL A 133 14.55 10.20 1.22
N CYS A 134 15.67 10.75 0.71
CA CYS A 134 16.38 11.85 1.33
C CYS A 134 17.31 12.58 0.34
N HIS A 135 17.86 13.72 0.78
CA HIS A 135 18.82 14.50 0.01
C HIS A 135 20.17 14.51 0.74
N LEU A 136 21.24 14.22 0.00
CA LEU A 136 22.60 14.23 0.50
C LEU A 136 23.32 15.50 0.07
N ASP A 137 24.01 16.14 1.00
CA ASP A 137 24.92 17.24 0.73
C ASP A 137 26.30 16.73 0.27
N GLU A 138 27.18 17.65 -0.11
CA GLU A 138 28.51 17.33 -0.60
C GLU A 138 29.35 16.63 0.48
N GLY A 139 29.93 15.48 0.13
CA GLY A 139 30.77 14.68 1.04
C GLY A 139 30.00 13.79 2.02
N ALA A 140 28.67 13.82 1.99
CA ALA A 140 27.87 12.89 2.79
C ALA A 140 27.80 11.50 2.14
N ASP A 141 27.80 10.45 2.97
CA ASP A 141 27.44 9.11 2.56
C ASP A 141 26.38 8.55 3.50
N VAL A 142 25.53 7.70 2.97
CA VAL A 142 24.48 7.05 3.73
C VAL A 142 24.42 5.57 3.39
N TYR A 143 24.31 4.76 4.43
CA TYR A 143 24.00 3.36 4.34
C TYR A 143 22.81 3.05 5.23
N MET A 144 21.78 2.42 4.63
CA MET A 144 20.56 1.99 5.33
C MET A 144 20.27 0.55 5.00
N GLU A 145 19.96 -0.25 6.02
CA GLU A 145 19.42 -1.59 5.85
C GLU A 145 17.93 -1.56 6.15
N LEU A 146 17.12 -2.03 5.21
CA LEU A 146 15.66 -2.06 5.29
C LEU A 146 15.20 -3.50 5.41
N THR A 147 14.27 -3.77 6.30
CA THR A 147 13.55 -5.04 6.33
C THR A 147 12.19 -4.85 5.65
N VAL A 148 11.91 -5.65 4.65
CA VAL A 148 10.64 -5.69 3.92
C VAL A 148 9.92 -6.98 4.25
N ASN A 149 8.61 -6.90 4.48
CA ASN A 149 7.78 -8.08 4.76
C ASN A 149 6.44 -7.98 4.03
N THR A 150 5.76 -9.12 3.90
CA THR A 150 4.39 -9.22 3.38
C THR A 150 3.39 -9.25 4.52
N GLY A 151 2.20 -8.71 4.28
CA GLY A 151 1.14 -8.69 5.28
C GLY A 151 -0.17 -8.14 4.72
N LYS A 152 -1.11 -7.84 5.61
CA LYS A 152 -2.43 -7.31 5.29
C LYS A 152 -2.77 -6.13 6.18
N GLY A 153 -3.45 -5.13 5.61
CA GLY A 153 -3.92 -3.98 6.34
C GLY A 153 -2.80 -3.12 6.92
N TYR A 154 -2.90 -2.79 8.21
CA TYR A 154 -1.96 -1.94 8.94
C TYR A 154 -1.41 -2.68 10.16
N VAL A 155 -0.11 -2.59 10.35
CA VAL A 155 0.59 -3.12 11.52
C VAL A 155 1.44 -2.01 12.14
N ALA A 156 1.20 -1.70 13.41
CA ALA A 156 1.96 -0.66 14.13
C ALA A 156 3.43 -1.08 14.34
N ALA A 157 4.31 -0.09 14.43
CA ALA A 157 5.75 -0.26 14.60
C ALA A 157 6.13 -1.17 15.78
N ASP A 158 5.44 -1.02 16.91
CA ASP A 158 5.69 -1.86 18.10
C ASP A 158 5.56 -3.37 17.84
N LYS A 159 4.65 -3.74 16.94
CA LYS A 159 4.46 -5.15 16.55
C LYS A 159 5.49 -5.63 15.53
N ASN A 160 6.13 -4.71 14.84
CA ASN A 160 7.18 -5.01 13.86
C ASN A 160 8.57 -5.11 14.52
N ARG A 161 8.70 -4.78 15.81
CA ARG A 161 9.95 -4.87 16.52
C ARG A 161 10.24 -6.32 16.92
N PRO A 162 11.35 -6.93 16.43
CA PRO A 162 11.78 -8.25 16.90
C PRO A 162 12.15 -8.23 18.38
N GLU A 163 11.97 -9.33 19.09
CA GLU A 163 12.39 -9.45 20.49
C GLU A 163 13.90 -9.25 20.66
N ASP A 164 14.68 -9.73 19.69
CA ASP A 164 16.15 -9.59 19.63
C ASP A 164 16.60 -8.43 18.72
N ALA A 165 15.85 -7.31 18.71
CA ALA A 165 16.18 -6.17 17.88
C ALA A 165 17.58 -5.61 18.22
N PRO A 166 18.49 -5.47 17.23
CA PRO A 166 19.79 -4.84 17.46
C PRO A 166 19.61 -3.36 17.84
N ILE A 167 20.62 -2.81 18.52
CA ILE A 167 20.68 -1.39 18.84
C ILE A 167 20.68 -0.61 17.53
N GLY A 168 19.85 0.45 17.46
CA GLY A 168 19.71 1.28 16.25
C GLY A 168 18.71 0.77 15.22
N LEU A 169 18.07 -0.38 15.44
CA LEU A 169 16.95 -0.81 14.61
C LEU A 169 15.70 0.01 14.95
N MET A 170 15.19 0.74 13.99
CA MET A 170 13.98 1.54 14.10
C MET A 170 12.81 0.80 13.43
N PRO A 171 11.82 0.35 14.20
CA PRO A 171 10.63 -0.28 13.62
C PRO A 171 9.76 0.79 12.95
N ILE A 172 9.13 0.42 11.84
CA ILE A 172 8.27 1.31 11.04
C ILE A 172 6.86 0.72 11.02
N ASP A 173 5.84 1.59 11.09
CA ASP A 173 4.46 1.19 10.83
C ASP A 173 4.33 0.67 9.40
N ALA A 174 3.84 -0.54 9.23
CA ALA A 174 3.66 -1.16 7.94
C ALA A 174 2.24 -0.98 7.42
N ILE A 175 2.10 -0.29 6.30
CA ILE A 175 0.84 -0.17 5.55
C ILE A 175 0.92 -1.14 4.38
N TYR A 176 0.45 -2.36 4.60
CA TYR A 176 0.50 -3.42 3.59
C TYR A 176 -0.56 -3.27 2.49
N SER A 177 -1.69 -2.60 2.79
CA SER A 177 -2.77 -2.46 1.82
C SER A 177 -2.31 -1.70 0.57
N PRO A 178 -2.38 -2.31 -0.63
CA PRO A 178 -2.05 -1.62 -1.87
C PRO A 178 -3.11 -0.57 -2.22
N VAL A 179 -4.32 -0.69 -1.68
CA VAL A 179 -5.43 0.23 -1.94
C VAL A 179 -5.45 1.32 -0.88
N LYS A 180 -5.26 2.56 -1.31
CA LYS A 180 -5.20 3.74 -0.43
C LYS A 180 -6.56 4.39 -0.20
N LYS A 181 -7.46 4.34 -1.19
CA LYS A 181 -8.77 4.99 -1.13
C LYS A 181 -9.81 4.17 -1.87
N VAL A 182 -10.95 3.96 -1.24
CA VAL A 182 -12.16 3.37 -1.85
C VAL A 182 -13.33 4.28 -1.56
N SER A 183 -14.05 4.66 -2.59
CA SER A 183 -15.34 5.34 -2.51
C SER A 183 -16.35 4.55 -3.33
N TYR A 184 -17.59 4.56 -2.94
CA TYR A 184 -18.67 3.97 -3.72
C TYR A 184 -19.89 4.88 -3.70
N ASP A 185 -20.71 4.76 -4.75
CA ASP A 185 -21.97 5.45 -4.91
C ASP A 185 -23.03 4.45 -5.36
N VAL A 186 -24.26 4.65 -4.89
CA VAL A 186 -25.40 3.78 -5.22
C VAL A 186 -26.49 4.65 -5.82
N GLN A 187 -26.85 4.37 -7.06
CA GLN A 187 -27.87 5.09 -7.81
C GLN A 187 -28.99 4.14 -8.20
N PRO A 188 -30.25 4.61 -8.29
CA PRO A 188 -31.31 3.80 -8.87
C PRO A 188 -31.05 3.56 -10.35
N THR A 189 -31.33 2.36 -10.80
CA THR A 189 -31.21 1.98 -12.21
C THR A 189 -32.46 1.27 -12.68
N ARG A 190 -32.58 1.12 -14.00
CA ARG A 190 -33.73 0.53 -14.68
C ARG A 190 -33.33 -0.75 -15.38
N GLU A 191 -34.15 -1.78 -15.19
CA GLU A 191 -34.08 -3.00 -15.99
C GLU A 191 -35.44 -3.23 -16.65
N GLY A 192 -35.48 -3.16 -17.97
CA GLY A 192 -36.75 -3.21 -18.73
C GLY A 192 -37.69 -2.05 -18.36
N GLN A 193 -38.88 -2.36 -17.83
CA GLN A 193 -39.86 -1.38 -17.36
C GLN A 193 -39.83 -1.12 -15.85
N VAL A 194 -38.97 -1.85 -15.11
CA VAL A 194 -38.87 -1.74 -13.65
C VAL A 194 -37.71 -0.80 -13.27
N LEU A 195 -38.01 0.18 -12.42
CA LEU A 195 -37.08 1.22 -11.97
C LEU A 195 -36.52 0.97 -10.56
N ASP A 196 -36.67 -0.23 -10.03
CA ASP A 196 -36.41 -0.54 -8.60
C ASP A 196 -35.14 -1.38 -8.40
N TYR A 197 -34.10 -1.06 -9.15
CA TYR A 197 -32.79 -1.71 -9.06
C TYR A 197 -31.70 -0.73 -8.67
N ASP A 198 -30.61 -1.25 -8.12
CA ASP A 198 -29.44 -0.48 -7.75
C ASP A 198 -28.34 -0.59 -8.82
N LYS A 199 -27.65 0.52 -9.01
CA LYS A 199 -26.37 0.63 -9.71
C LYS A 199 -25.32 0.99 -8.70
N LEU A 200 -24.33 0.14 -8.53
CA LEU A 200 -23.17 0.36 -7.69
C LEU A 200 -21.99 0.82 -8.57
N THR A 201 -21.40 1.94 -8.18
CA THR A 201 -20.21 2.49 -8.84
C THR A 201 -19.11 2.68 -7.81
#